data_d8f64001f00207c9acd8d59c1bf77da7
#
_entry.id   d8f64001f00207c9acd8d59c1bf77da7
#
_cell.length_a   1.000
_cell.length_b   1.000
_cell.length_c   1.000
_cell.angle_alpha   90.00
_cell.angle_beta   90.00
_cell.angle_gamma   90.00
#
_symmetry.space_group_name_H-M   'P 1'
#
loop_
_entity.id
_entity.type
_entity.pdbx_description
1 polymer ?
#
loop_
_entity_poly.entity_id
_entity_poly.type
_entity_poly.pdbx_seq_one_letter_code
_entity_poly.pdbx_strand_id
1 'polypeptide(L)'
;MVNFTPPKMQILRRSLAVVMAVLCLAACNSGAPAVQLNSGQPAPTFQTFAADGTPVHFPAAFVGKPLVIRFWADWCKYCEGEMKAIETVYQRHRGQGLEVLAVNAGQDKPAVTAFMKKIGVSYPALLDEQSKIARSYGVVGLPTTYFVDARGIVRGKIVGEADEATFERQVAELLK
;
A
#
# COMPACT_ATOMS: atom_id res chain seq x y z
N MET A 1 -24.45 4.60 -64.67
CA MET A 1 -24.86 3.33 -64.02
C MET A 1 -25.06 3.60 -62.54
N VAL A 2 -26.32 3.69 -62.13
CA VAL A 2 -26.63 3.99 -60.70
C VAL A 2 -26.84 2.66 -59.98
N ASN A 3 -25.93 2.34 -59.06
CA ASN A 3 -25.99 1.10 -58.24
C ASN A 3 -27.11 1.24 -57.19
N PHE A 4 -28.21 0.58 -57.44
CA PHE A 4 -29.36 0.52 -56.51
C PHE A 4 -29.13 -0.61 -55.52
N THR A 5 -28.68 -0.31 -54.33
CA THR A 5 -28.56 -1.30 -53.20
C THR A 5 -29.96 -1.44 -52.53
N PRO A 6 -30.49 -2.67 -52.37
CA PRO A 6 -31.81 -2.88 -51.82
C PRO A 6 -31.92 -2.44 -50.32
N PRO A 7 -33.04 -1.84 -49.92
CA PRO A 7 -33.21 -1.21 -48.58
C PRO A 7 -33.00 -2.19 -47.41
N LYS A 8 -33.27 -3.47 -47.58
CA LYS A 8 -33.05 -4.51 -46.56
C LYS A 8 -31.58 -4.68 -46.16
N MET A 9 -30.66 -4.46 -47.11
CA MET A 9 -29.19 -4.61 -46.84
C MET A 9 -28.61 -3.40 -46.09
N GLN A 10 -29.25 -2.21 -46.21
CA GLN A 10 -28.87 -1.00 -45.49
C GLN A 10 -29.32 -1.07 -44.01
N ILE A 11 -30.48 -1.66 -43.75
CA ILE A 11 -31.01 -1.85 -42.36
C ILE A 11 -30.14 -2.83 -41.62
N LEU A 12 -29.76 -3.94 -42.23
CA LEU A 12 -28.88 -4.97 -41.61
C LEU A 12 -27.49 -4.42 -41.28
N ARG A 13 -26.89 -3.60 -42.18
CA ARG A 13 -25.60 -2.95 -41.94
C ARG A 13 -25.66 -1.90 -40.82
N ARG A 14 -26.76 -1.14 -40.71
CA ARG A 14 -26.93 -0.17 -39.63
C ARG A 14 -27.16 -0.83 -38.28
N SER A 15 -27.92 -1.92 -38.23
CA SER A 15 -28.10 -2.71 -37.01
C SER A 15 -26.80 -3.37 -36.51
N LEU A 16 -26.00 -3.90 -37.45
CA LEU A 16 -24.69 -4.52 -37.09
C LEU A 16 -23.68 -3.48 -36.56
N ALA A 17 -23.67 -2.27 -37.16
CA ALA A 17 -22.78 -1.18 -36.71
C ALA A 17 -23.19 -0.66 -35.30
N VAL A 18 -24.48 -0.59 -34.98
CA VAL A 18 -24.95 -0.18 -33.66
C VAL A 18 -24.65 -1.22 -32.59
N VAL A 19 -24.81 -2.52 -32.90
CA VAL A 19 -24.47 -3.61 -31.97
C VAL A 19 -22.96 -3.64 -31.68
N MET A 20 -22.14 -3.41 -32.74
CA MET A 20 -20.67 -3.38 -32.55
C MET A 20 -20.21 -2.16 -31.75
N ALA A 21 -20.85 -1.00 -31.90
CA ALA A 21 -20.58 0.20 -31.12
C ALA A 21 -20.97 0.03 -29.64
N VAL A 22 -22.05 -0.65 -29.34
CA VAL A 22 -22.50 -0.93 -27.95
C VAL A 22 -21.58 -1.92 -27.26
N LEU A 23 -21.05 -2.94 -27.98
CA LEU A 23 -20.08 -3.90 -27.44
C LEU A 23 -18.72 -3.26 -27.11
N CYS A 24 -18.29 -2.24 -27.87
CA CYS A 24 -17.04 -1.52 -27.58
C CYS A 24 -17.13 -0.64 -26.33
N LEU A 25 -18.30 -0.13 -25.97
CA LEU A 25 -18.51 0.70 -24.77
C LEU A 25 -18.53 -0.11 -23.46
N ALA A 26 -18.81 -1.41 -23.53
CA ALA A 26 -18.82 -2.29 -22.37
C ALA A 26 -17.41 -2.75 -21.94
N ALA A 27 -16.39 -2.61 -22.80
CA ALA A 27 -15.03 -3.10 -22.57
C ALA A 27 -14.13 -2.14 -21.77
N CYS A 28 -14.56 -0.92 -21.45
CA CYS A 28 -13.71 0.11 -20.82
C CYS A 28 -13.95 0.30 -19.31
N ASN A 29 -14.66 -0.58 -18.63
CA ASN A 29 -14.91 -0.42 -17.18
C ASN A 29 -14.24 -1.51 -16.34
N SER A 30 -12.94 -1.78 -16.57
CA SER A 30 -12.12 -2.68 -15.75
C SER A 30 -11.24 -1.93 -14.74
N GLY A 31 -11.72 -0.82 -14.19
CA GLY A 31 -11.19 -0.24 -12.99
C GLY A 31 -11.61 -1.12 -11.79
N ALA A 32 -10.75 -2.04 -11.36
CA ALA A 32 -10.98 -2.71 -10.08
C ALA A 32 -11.19 -1.61 -9.01
N PRO A 33 -12.21 -1.72 -8.14
CA PRO A 33 -12.43 -0.73 -7.10
C PRO A 33 -11.16 -0.59 -6.26
N ALA A 34 -10.75 0.64 -5.98
CA ALA A 34 -9.58 0.89 -5.14
C ALA A 34 -9.79 0.18 -3.79
N VAL A 35 -8.83 -0.65 -3.40
CA VAL A 35 -8.88 -1.33 -2.11
C VAL A 35 -8.95 -0.29 -1.01
N GLN A 36 -9.99 -0.34 -0.17
CA GLN A 36 -10.12 0.49 1.03
C GLN A 36 -9.93 -0.38 2.25
N LEU A 37 -8.73 -0.36 2.83
CA LEU A 37 -8.44 -1.05 4.07
C LEU A 37 -8.82 -0.15 5.26
N ASN A 38 -9.82 -0.59 6.03
CA ASN A 38 -10.39 0.15 7.16
C ASN A 38 -10.04 -0.50 8.50
N SER A 39 -10.21 0.27 9.59
CA SER A 39 -10.10 -0.26 10.95
C SER A 39 -11.09 -1.41 11.18
N GLY A 40 -10.64 -2.44 11.91
CA GLY A 40 -11.39 -3.67 12.16
C GLY A 40 -11.19 -4.77 11.12
N GLN A 41 -10.57 -4.48 9.98
CA GLN A 41 -10.27 -5.48 8.95
C GLN A 41 -8.91 -6.16 9.19
N PRO A 42 -8.74 -7.43 8.77
CA PRO A 42 -7.43 -8.08 8.75
C PRO A 42 -6.47 -7.32 7.83
N ALA A 43 -5.25 -7.11 8.29
CA ALA A 43 -4.20 -6.56 7.45
C ALA A 43 -3.84 -7.55 6.33
N PRO A 44 -3.72 -7.11 5.06
CA PRO A 44 -3.38 -7.97 3.93
C PRO A 44 -2.06 -8.70 4.14
N THR A 45 -2.02 -9.99 3.83
CA THR A 45 -0.83 -10.82 3.92
C THR A 45 0.16 -10.49 2.79
N PHE A 46 1.45 -10.61 3.06
CA PHE A 46 2.47 -10.45 2.04
C PHE A 46 3.73 -11.26 2.34
N GLN A 47 4.54 -11.46 1.31
CA GLN A 47 5.88 -12.01 1.39
C GLN A 47 6.80 -11.10 0.61
N THR A 48 7.95 -10.78 1.20
CA THR A 48 8.97 -9.92 0.58
C THR A 48 10.33 -10.15 1.25
N PHE A 49 11.30 -9.33 0.89
CA PHE A 49 12.62 -9.29 1.52
C PHE A 49 12.85 -7.95 2.20
N ALA A 50 13.52 -7.98 3.33
CA ALA A 50 14.12 -6.77 3.89
C ALA A 50 15.32 -6.32 3.04
N ALA A 51 15.72 -5.07 3.18
CA ALA A 51 16.85 -4.51 2.44
C ALA A 51 18.20 -5.24 2.72
N ASP A 52 18.34 -5.90 3.86
CA ASP A 52 19.48 -6.75 4.19
C ASP A 52 19.44 -8.14 3.53
N GLY A 53 18.32 -8.50 2.90
CA GLY A 53 18.08 -9.79 2.25
C GLY A 53 17.32 -10.81 3.10
N THR A 54 16.96 -10.48 4.34
CA THR A 54 16.15 -11.36 5.20
C THR A 54 14.76 -11.56 4.62
N PRO A 55 14.25 -12.80 4.45
CA PRO A 55 12.88 -13.05 4.01
C PRO A 55 11.88 -12.65 5.09
N VAL A 56 10.81 -11.98 4.70
CA VAL A 56 9.74 -11.51 5.59
C VAL A 56 8.40 -12.05 5.13
N HIS A 57 7.69 -12.74 6.02
CA HIS A 57 6.38 -13.32 5.80
C HIS A 57 5.39 -12.74 6.81
N PHE A 58 4.55 -11.80 6.38
CA PHE A 58 3.49 -11.25 7.21
C PHE A 58 2.17 -12.00 6.98
N PRO A 59 1.41 -12.38 8.04
CA PRO A 59 1.65 -12.12 9.46
C PRO A 59 2.51 -13.18 10.18
N ALA A 60 2.90 -14.27 9.53
CA ALA A 60 3.49 -15.44 10.19
C ALA A 60 4.68 -15.12 11.12
N ALA A 61 5.57 -14.20 10.71
CA ALA A 61 6.74 -13.80 11.50
C ALA A 61 6.41 -12.83 12.66
N PHE A 62 5.15 -12.36 12.75
CA PHE A 62 4.74 -11.30 13.69
C PHE A 62 3.51 -11.67 14.52
N VAL A 63 3.18 -12.95 14.61
CA VAL A 63 2.05 -13.42 15.44
C VAL A 63 2.25 -12.99 16.90
N GLY A 64 1.23 -12.37 17.48
CA GLY A 64 1.26 -11.88 18.85
C GLY A 64 1.98 -10.54 19.05
N LYS A 65 2.41 -9.87 17.97
CA LYS A 65 3.13 -8.61 18.04
C LYS A 65 2.31 -7.47 17.44
N PRO A 66 2.14 -6.35 18.15
CA PRO A 66 1.59 -5.13 17.56
C PRO A 66 2.59 -4.52 16.56
N LEU A 67 2.08 -3.98 15.44
CA LEU A 67 2.92 -3.46 14.36
C LEU A 67 2.52 -2.07 13.90
N VAL A 68 3.52 -1.29 13.54
CA VAL A 68 3.42 -0.11 12.68
C VAL A 68 3.91 -0.50 11.29
N ILE A 69 3.04 -0.44 10.27
CA ILE A 69 3.41 -0.70 8.87
C ILE A 69 3.40 0.64 8.15
N ARG A 70 4.60 1.11 7.77
CA ARG A 70 4.83 2.41 7.15
C ARG A 70 5.14 2.27 5.66
N PHE A 71 4.33 2.88 4.79
CA PHE A 71 4.60 3.00 3.36
C PHE A 71 5.30 4.31 3.05
N TRP A 72 6.43 4.26 2.33
CA TRP A 72 7.33 5.37 2.10
C TRP A 72 8.10 5.25 0.79
N ALA A 73 8.76 6.35 0.37
CA ALA A 73 9.78 6.38 -0.67
C ALA A 73 10.81 7.50 -0.35
N ASP A 74 12.00 7.46 -0.96
CA ASP A 74 13.05 8.46 -0.70
C ASP A 74 12.71 9.86 -1.21
N TRP A 75 11.93 9.95 -2.29
CA TRP A 75 11.43 11.20 -2.85
C TRP A 75 10.23 11.79 -2.09
N CYS A 76 9.71 11.09 -1.13
CA CYS A 76 8.56 11.55 -0.34
C CYS A 76 9.01 12.62 0.68
N LYS A 77 8.59 13.84 0.47
CA LYS A 77 9.02 15.05 1.21
C LYS A 77 8.99 14.92 2.74
N TYR A 78 7.95 14.27 3.27
CA TYR A 78 7.72 14.17 4.73
C TYR A 78 8.22 12.86 5.33
N CYS A 79 8.60 11.88 4.49
CA CYS A 79 8.92 10.54 4.95
C CYS A 79 10.15 10.49 5.87
N GLU A 80 11.20 11.27 5.59
CA GLU A 80 12.41 11.26 6.41
C GLU A 80 12.13 11.70 7.86
N GLY A 81 11.45 12.85 8.03
CA GLY A 81 11.13 13.39 9.35
C GLY A 81 10.25 12.46 10.18
N GLU A 82 9.19 11.93 9.57
CA GLU A 82 8.28 11.03 10.25
C GLU A 82 8.90 9.67 10.56
N MET A 83 9.76 9.14 9.70
CA MET A 83 10.47 7.89 10.00
C MET A 83 11.38 8.03 11.21
N LYS A 84 11.99 9.20 11.42
CA LYS A 84 12.74 9.50 12.65
C LYS A 84 11.81 9.64 13.87
N ALA A 85 10.64 10.24 13.71
CA ALA A 85 9.62 10.30 14.77
C ALA A 85 9.13 8.89 15.16
N ILE A 86 8.86 8.03 14.17
CA ILE A 86 8.51 6.62 14.39
C ILE A 86 9.65 5.88 15.10
N GLU A 87 10.92 6.14 14.74
CA GLU A 87 12.07 5.56 15.44
C GLU A 87 12.09 5.91 16.92
N THR A 88 11.81 7.16 17.27
CA THR A 88 11.74 7.60 18.67
C THR A 88 10.66 6.82 19.44
N VAL A 89 9.47 6.69 18.86
CA VAL A 89 8.36 5.92 19.44
C VAL A 89 8.71 4.42 19.53
N TYR A 90 9.29 3.85 18.47
CA TYR A 90 9.73 2.46 18.44
C TYR A 90 10.73 2.14 19.55
N GLN A 91 11.74 2.98 19.75
CA GLN A 91 12.74 2.77 20.81
C GLN A 91 12.13 2.75 22.21
N ARG A 92 11.05 3.53 22.45
CA ARG A 92 10.33 3.52 23.74
C ARG A 92 9.54 2.23 23.97
N HIS A 93 8.97 1.65 22.90
CA HIS A 93 7.97 0.57 23.00
C HIS A 93 8.43 -0.79 22.49
N ARG A 94 9.60 -0.92 21.85
CA ARG A 94 10.10 -2.20 21.35
C ARG A 94 10.26 -3.25 22.45
N GLY A 95 10.58 -2.84 23.68
CA GLY A 95 10.65 -3.70 24.85
C GLY A 95 9.28 -4.28 25.28
N GLN A 96 8.18 -3.70 24.77
CA GLN A 96 6.80 -4.17 24.96
C GLN A 96 6.30 -5.01 23.78
N GLY A 97 7.20 -5.36 22.84
CA GLY A 97 6.88 -6.19 21.67
C GLY A 97 6.44 -5.43 20.42
N LEU A 98 6.46 -4.09 20.43
CA LEU A 98 6.16 -3.31 19.23
C LEU A 98 7.16 -3.62 18.11
N GLU A 99 6.66 -3.85 16.91
CA GLU A 99 7.46 -3.97 15.68
C GLU A 99 7.12 -2.85 14.68
N VAL A 100 8.08 -2.47 13.86
CA VAL A 100 7.91 -1.49 12.77
C VAL A 100 8.41 -2.10 11.46
N LEU A 101 7.58 -2.04 10.42
CA LEU A 101 7.91 -2.49 9.08
C LEU A 101 7.82 -1.30 8.13
N ALA A 102 8.94 -0.82 7.62
CA ALA A 102 8.99 0.28 6.68
C ALA A 102 8.98 -0.24 5.23
N VAL A 103 7.80 -0.35 4.62
CA VAL A 103 7.61 -0.87 3.25
C VAL A 103 7.91 0.24 2.24
N ASN A 104 8.98 0.10 1.47
CA ASN A 104 9.33 1.03 0.42
C ASN A 104 8.51 0.75 -0.85
N ALA A 105 7.73 1.72 -1.31
CA ALA A 105 6.84 1.57 -2.45
C ALA A 105 7.51 2.01 -3.76
N GLY A 106 7.95 1.04 -4.56
CA GLY A 106 8.32 1.25 -5.95
C GLY A 106 9.79 1.55 -6.23
N GLN A 107 10.70 1.36 -5.26
CA GLN A 107 12.13 1.59 -5.47
C GLN A 107 12.94 0.32 -5.29
N ASP A 108 14.11 0.28 -5.91
CA ASP A 108 15.05 -0.82 -5.85
C ASP A 108 15.83 -0.87 -4.52
N LYS A 109 16.44 -2.00 -4.25
CA LYS A 109 17.23 -2.24 -3.03
C LYS A 109 18.36 -1.21 -2.82
N PRO A 110 19.15 -0.78 -3.82
CA PRO A 110 20.19 0.23 -3.65
C PRO A 110 19.63 1.55 -3.09
N ALA A 111 18.55 2.08 -3.68
CA ALA A 111 17.91 3.33 -3.24
C ALA A 111 17.40 3.21 -1.79
N VAL A 112 16.69 2.10 -1.48
CA VAL A 112 16.18 1.82 -0.14
C VAL A 112 17.32 1.76 0.89
N THR A 113 18.40 1.02 0.59
CA THR A 113 19.54 0.86 1.49
C THR A 113 20.25 2.18 1.76
N ALA A 114 20.47 2.98 0.71
CA ALA A 114 21.11 4.29 0.83
C ALA A 114 20.30 5.25 1.72
N PHE A 115 18.98 5.29 1.52
CA PHE A 115 18.11 6.14 2.31
C PHE A 115 18.06 5.70 3.79
N MET A 116 17.88 4.41 4.08
CA MET A 116 17.86 3.90 5.45
C MET A 116 19.16 4.18 6.19
N LYS A 117 20.31 4.01 5.51
CA LYS A 117 21.61 4.38 6.05
C LYS A 117 21.72 5.87 6.37
N LYS A 118 21.19 6.72 5.48
CA LYS A 118 21.18 8.19 5.67
C LYS A 118 20.40 8.59 6.92
N ILE A 119 19.20 8.02 7.11
CA ILE A 119 18.31 8.45 8.20
C ILE A 119 18.61 7.79 9.55
N GLY A 120 19.31 6.64 9.57
CA GLY A 120 19.83 5.99 10.77
C GLY A 120 18.76 5.39 11.69
N VAL A 121 17.61 4.95 11.16
CA VAL A 121 16.58 4.24 11.93
C VAL A 121 16.92 2.75 12.08
N SER A 122 16.46 2.11 13.16
CA SER A 122 16.85 0.75 13.53
C SER A 122 15.89 -0.36 13.07
N TYR A 123 14.66 -0.02 12.69
CA TYR A 123 13.70 -0.99 12.18
C TYR A 123 13.94 -1.32 10.68
N PRO A 124 13.48 -2.50 10.22
CA PRO A 124 13.78 -2.95 8.86
C PRO A 124 13.01 -2.17 7.79
N ALA A 125 13.68 -1.92 6.65
CA ALA A 125 13.01 -1.55 5.42
C ALA A 125 12.70 -2.80 4.60
N LEU A 126 11.48 -2.89 4.08
CA LEU A 126 11.00 -3.97 3.22
C LEU A 126 10.88 -3.50 1.77
N LEU A 127 11.21 -4.38 0.84
CA LEU A 127 11.18 -4.08 -0.59
C LEU A 127 9.79 -4.35 -1.17
N ASP A 128 9.23 -3.38 -1.89
CA ASP A 128 8.00 -3.53 -2.67
C ASP A 128 8.18 -2.83 -4.04
N GLU A 129 9.21 -3.26 -4.79
CA GLU A 129 9.65 -2.64 -6.05
C GLU A 129 8.52 -2.44 -7.07
N GLN A 130 7.53 -3.32 -7.06
CA GLN A 130 6.37 -3.23 -7.95
C GLN A 130 5.13 -2.61 -7.27
N SER A 131 5.26 -2.08 -6.04
CA SER A 131 4.16 -1.53 -5.23
C SER A 131 2.96 -2.47 -5.07
N LYS A 132 3.17 -3.78 -5.08
CA LYS A 132 2.10 -4.79 -4.92
C LYS A 132 1.54 -4.77 -3.50
N ILE A 133 2.41 -4.70 -2.51
CA ILE A 133 2.02 -4.63 -1.10
C ILE A 133 1.27 -3.31 -0.87
N ALA A 134 1.83 -2.18 -1.32
CA ALA A 134 1.19 -0.88 -1.20
C ALA A 134 -0.23 -0.89 -1.81
N ARG A 135 -0.41 -1.48 -3.00
CA ARG A 135 -1.74 -1.59 -3.62
C ARG A 135 -2.69 -2.48 -2.82
N SER A 136 -2.22 -3.61 -2.27
CA SER A 136 -3.08 -4.50 -1.46
C SER A 136 -3.58 -3.82 -0.17
N TYR A 137 -2.80 -2.86 0.37
CA TYR A 137 -3.20 -2.02 1.49
C TYR A 137 -4.02 -0.79 1.07
N GLY A 138 -4.29 -0.59 -0.22
CA GLY A 138 -5.02 0.57 -0.73
C GLY A 138 -4.28 1.89 -0.50
N VAL A 139 -2.96 1.87 -0.59
CA VAL A 139 -2.12 3.07 -0.48
C VAL A 139 -2.25 3.90 -1.76
N VAL A 140 -2.82 5.09 -1.64
CA VAL A 140 -3.05 6.03 -2.75
C VAL A 140 -2.07 7.21 -2.72
N GLY A 141 -1.31 7.35 -1.65
CA GLY A 141 -0.32 8.43 -1.48
C GLY A 141 0.67 8.12 -0.37
N LEU A 142 1.83 8.77 -0.42
CA LEU A 142 2.88 8.65 0.59
C LEU A 142 3.03 9.96 1.35
N PRO A 143 3.28 9.88 2.63
CA PRO A 143 3.36 8.69 3.47
C PRO A 143 1.99 8.11 3.84
N THR A 144 1.91 6.79 4.09
CA THR A 144 0.74 6.14 4.70
C THR A 144 1.21 5.17 5.78
N THR A 145 0.58 5.21 6.95
CA THR A 145 0.92 4.35 8.09
C THR A 145 -0.31 3.59 8.56
N TYR A 146 -0.16 2.29 8.76
CA TYR A 146 -1.16 1.43 9.39
C TYR A 146 -0.68 0.98 10.76
N PHE A 147 -1.61 0.91 11.71
CA PHE A 147 -1.42 0.38 13.05
C PHE A 147 -2.18 -0.92 13.16
N VAL A 148 -1.47 -2.03 13.41
CA VAL A 148 -2.00 -3.38 13.38
C VAL A 148 -1.80 -4.03 14.73
N ASP A 149 -2.87 -4.59 15.33
CA ASP A 149 -2.80 -5.24 16.62
C ASP A 149 -2.11 -6.62 16.56
N ALA A 150 -1.85 -7.20 17.72
CA ALA A 150 -1.20 -8.50 17.88
C ALA A 150 -1.97 -9.67 17.22
N ARG A 151 -3.23 -9.46 16.81
CA ARG A 151 -4.06 -10.43 16.07
C ARG A 151 -4.03 -10.21 14.56
N GLY A 152 -3.25 -9.23 14.09
CA GLY A 152 -3.16 -8.86 12.68
C GLY A 152 -4.33 -8.01 12.17
N ILE A 153 -5.09 -7.36 13.07
CA ILE A 153 -6.24 -6.50 12.72
C ILE A 153 -5.80 -5.04 12.68
N VAL A 154 -6.16 -4.33 11.62
CA VAL A 154 -5.94 -2.89 11.49
C VAL A 154 -6.75 -2.15 12.56
N ARG A 155 -6.10 -1.31 13.34
CA ARG A 155 -6.71 -0.48 14.39
C ARG A 155 -6.71 1.00 14.06
N GLY A 156 -5.75 1.43 13.25
CA GLY A 156 -5.64 2.82 12.84
C GLY A 156 -4.94 2.97 11.50
N LYS A 157 -5.14 4.13 10.88
CA LYS A 157 -4.50 4.54 9.64
C LYS A 157 -4.23 6.04 9.67
N ILE A 158 -3.03 6.43 9.25
CA ILE A 158 -2.67 7.82 8.98
C ILE A 158 -2.30 7.92 7.50
N VAL A 159 -2.88 8.89 6.79
CA VAL A 159 -2.54 9.24 5.41
C VAL A 159 -2.01 10.66 5.41
N GLY A 160 -0.81 10.85 4.89
CA GLY A 160 -0.10 12.13 4.94
C GLY A 160 0.71 12.30 6.22
N GLU A 161 1.13 13.55 6.48
CA GLU A 161 2.04 13.91 7.56
C GLU A 161 1.40 13.79 8.95
N ALA A 162 2.20 13.30 9.91
CA ALA A 162 1.85 13.26 11.32
C ALA A 162 3.09 13.48 12.21
N ASP A 163 2.86 14.04 13.39
CA ASP A 163 3.90 14.27 14.39
C ASP A 163 4.14 13.05 15.31
N GLU A 164 5.24 13.09 16.04
CA GLU A 164 5.62 12.05 17.02
C GLU A 164 4.50 11.79 18.03
N ALA A 165 3.83 12.84 18.54
CA ALA A 165 2.76 12.70 19.52
C ALA A 165 1.55 11.94 18.96
N THR A 166 1.27 12.08 17.68
CA THR A 166 0.22 11.32 16.99
C THR A 166 0.60 9.85 16.85
N PHE A 167 1.84 9.53 16.46
CA PHE A 167 2.35 8.15 16.45
C PHE A 167 2.33 7.54 17.84
N GLU A 168 2.78 8.26 18.86
CA GLU A 168 2.77 7.80 20.26
C GLU A 168 1.37 7.41 20.73
N ARG A 169 0.35 8.26 20.47
CA ARG A 169 -1.04 7.96 20.84
C ARG A 169 -1.55 6.68 20.15
N GLN A 170 -1.27 6.51 18.86
CA GLN A 170 -1.70 5.32 18.12
C GLN A 170 -1.02 4.05 18.63
N VAL A 171 0.26 4.10 18.92
CA VAL A 171 1.01 2.98 19.49
C VAL A 171 0.53 2.65 20.89
N ALA A 172 0.30 3.65 21.74
CA ALA A 172 -0.23 3.43 23.10
C ALA A 172 -1.60 2.72 23.09
N GLU A 173 -2.45 2.97 22.07
CA GLU A 173 -3.72 2.24 21.91
C GLU A 173 -3.50 0.79 21.46
N LEU A 174 -2.47 0.49 20.67
CA LEU A 174 -2.14 -0.87 20.25
C LEU A 174 -1.64 -1.75 21.40
N LEU A 175 -1.03 -1.14 22.39
CA LEU A 175 -0.37 -1.84 23.50
C LEU A 175 -1.28 -2.09 24.72
N LYS A 176 -2.55 -1.65 24.64
CA LYS A 176 -3.59 -1.92 25.66
C LYS A 176 -4.16 -3.33 25.51
#